data_ff4afffb572063c030429bc2f0e64ed9
#
_entry.id   ff4afffb572063c030429bc2f0e64ed9
#
_cell.length_a   1.000
_cell.length_b   1.000
_cell.length_c   1.000
_cell.angle_alpha   90.00
_cell.angle_beta   90.00
_cell.angle_gamma   90.00
#
_symmetry.space_group_name_H-M   'P 1'
#
loop_
_entity.id
_entity.type
_entity.pdbx_description
1 polymer ?
#
loop_
_entity_poly.entity_id
_entity_poly.type
_entity_poly.pdbx_seq_one_letter_code
_entity_poly.pdbx_strand_id
1 'polypeptide(L)'
;FRFDPIEPGKVKNLLDLLQLTWFDFYDQEFLAHAMPIRIFLTETVQLQVRKFDWGIWDYILSWKDVYARYLDNQIAISNVNKSVADMSAEEKRVYKSNLQSVFLESLVASATIVAPDEFIAISDYSNNVDDTEEARNAGFVLNPTMDYEWSIDGNMTESNDLNAYLASLVFRT
;
A
#
# COMPACT_ATOMS: atom_id res chain seq x y z
N PHE A 1 -12.61 -7.38 -0.19
CA PHE A 1 -12.29 -6.64 1.05
C PHE A 1 -13.57 -6.26 1.78
N ARG A 2 -13.45 -5.94 3.06
CA ARG A 2 -14.54 -5.41 3.89
C ARG A 2 -13.99 -4.35 4.84
N PHE A 3 -14.84 -3.44 5.29
CA PHE A 3 -14.50 -2.43 6.30
C PHE A 3 -15.72 -2.08 7.15
N ASP A 4 -15.46 -1.63 8.38
CA ASP A 4 -16.48 -1.15 9.29
C ASP A 4 -16.35 0.39 9.45
N PRO A 5 -17.46 1.14 9.50
CA PRO A 5 -17.40 2.59 9.71
C PRO A 5 -16.72 2.94 11.03
N ILE A 6 -15.93 4.03 11.04
CA ILE A 6 -15.31 4.53 12.26
C ILE A 6 -16.35 5.14 13.21
N GLU A 7 -16.15 4.94 14.51
CA GLU A 7 -16.94 5.64 15.53
C GLU A 7 -16.63 7.15 15.50
N PRO A 8 -17.66 8.02 15.54
CA PRO A 8 -17.47 9.48 15.45
C PRO A 8 -16.45 10.06 16.43
N GLY A 9 -16.39 9.51 17.65
CA GLY A 9 -15.45 9.94 18.67
C GLY A 9 -13.98 9.67 18.37
N LYS A 10 -13.68 8.77 17.45
CA LYS A 10 -12.31 8.38 17.06
C LYS A 10 -11.79 9.14 15.82
N VAL A 11 -12.67 9.80 15.09
CA VAL A 11 -12.33 10.49 13.82
C VAL A 11 -11.20 11.50 14.02
N LYS A 12 -11.27 12.31 15.08
CA LYS A 12 -10.22 13.31 15.34
C LYS A 12 -8.84 12.67 15.51
N ASN A 13 -8.73 11.60 16.28
CA ASN A 13 -7.45 10.92 16.51
C ASN A 13 -6.89 10.36 15.19
N LEU A 14 -7.75 9.80 14.34
CA LEU A 14 -7.32 9.29 13.04
C LEU A 14 -6.86 10.45 12.13
N LEU A 15 -7.58 11.58 12.11
CA LEU A 15 -7.16 12.75 11.32
C LEU A 15 -5.82 13.32 11.82
N ASP A 16 -5.59 13.40 13.13
CA ASP A 16 -4.31 13.84 13.70
C ASP A 16 -3.15 12.89 13.27
N LEU A 17 -3.43 11.58 13.20
CA LEU A 17 -2.46 10.61 12.70
C LEU A 17 -2.18 10.77 11.20
N LEU A 18 -3.22 10.98 10.38
CA LEU A 18 -3.08 11.23 8.95
C LEU A 18 -2.32 12.53 8.66
N GLN A 19 -2.56 13.56 9.43
CA GLN A 19 -1.80 14.81 9.31
C GLN A 19 -0.30 14.53 9.47
N LEU A 20 0.09 13.83 10.52
CA LEU A 20 1.48 13.52 10.85
C LEU A 20 2.13 12.54 9.87
N THR A 21 1.38 11.53 9.37
CA THR A 21 1.95 10.39 8.62
C THR A 21 1.76 10.50 7.11
N TRP A 22 0.92 11.43 6.66
CA TRP A 22 0.60 11.59 5.25
C TRP A 22 0.68 13.06 4.80
N PHE A 23 -0.21 13.94 5.28
CA PHE A 23 -0.39 15.26 4.69
C PHE A 23 0.81 16.17 4.87
N ASP A 24 1.51 16.11 6.02
CA ASP A 24 2.69 16.95 6.30
C ASP A 24 3.91 16.65 5.39
N PHE A 25 3.86 15.57 4.61
CA PHE A 25 4.95 15.19 3.70
C PHE A 25 4.84 15.80 2.31
N TYR A 26 3.71 16.41 2.00
CA TYR A 26 3.43 16.94 0.67
C TYR A 26 2.98 18.39 0.76
N ASP A 27 3.31 19.20 -0.24
CA ASP A 27 2.77 20.53 -0.31
C ASP A 27 1.26 20.52 -0.65
N GLN A 28 0.60 21.61 -0.29
CA GLN A 28 -0.85 21.72 -0.43
C GLN A 28 -1.30 21.71 -1.90
N GLU A 29 -0.50 22.28 -2.81
CA GLU A 29 -0.82 22.32 -4.23
C GLU A 29 -0.76 20.91 -4.83
N PHE A 30 0.28 20.14 -4.48
CA PHE A 30 0.37 18.75 -4.89
C PHE A 30 -0.82 17.92 -4.37
N LEU A 31 -1.14 18.01 -3.08
CA LEU A 31 -2.27 17.27 -2.50
C LEU A 31 -3.60 17.64 -3.18
N ALA A 32 -3.83 18.92 -3.52
CA ALA A 32 -5.05 19.35 -4.18
C ALA A 32 -5.29 18.66 -5.55
N HIS A 33 -4.21 18.24 -6.22
CA HIS A 33 -4.29 17.56 -7.52
C HIS A 33 -4.18 16.03 -7.41
N ALA A 34 -3.46 15.56 -6.39
CA ALA A 34 -3.07 14.16 -6.24
C ALA A 34 -4.00 13.33 -5.35
N MET A 35 -4.86 13.99 -4.55
CA MET A 35 -5.73 13.28 -3.62
C MET A 35 -6.78 12.44 -4.36
N PRO A 36 -7.06 11.21 -3.87
CA PRO A 36 -8.15 10.41 -4.41
C PRO A 36 -9.51 11.11 -4.24
N ILE A 37 -10.48 10.75 -5.07
CA ILE A 37 -11.82 11.37 -5.03
C ILE A 37 -12.49 11.22 -3.65
N ARG A 38 -12.20 10.14 -2.94
CA ARG A 38 -12.76 9.86 -1.61
C ARG A 38 -11.75 9.16 -0.71
N ILE A 39 -11.82 9.52 0.57
CA ILE A 39 -11.13 8.82 1.65
C ILE A 39 -12.19 8.31 2.61
N PHE A 40 -12.21 7.00 2.84
CA PHE A 40 -13.06 6.36 3.85
C PHE A 40 -12.26 6.20 5.13
N LEU A 41 -12.70 6.86 6.19
CA LEU A 41 -12.19 6.65 7.54
C LEU A 41 -12.98 5.50 8.16
N THR A 42 -12.29 4.44 8.53
CA THR A 42 -12.91 3.18 8.94
C THR A 42 -12.36 2.71 10.28
N GLU A 43 -13.10 1.87 10.99
CA GLU A 43 -12.60 1.20 12.19
C GLU A 43 -11.59 0.11 11.82
N THR A 44 -11.93 -0.68 10.79
CA THR A 44 -11.07 -1.75 10.27
C THR A 44 -11.15 -1.79 8.74
N VAL A 45 -10.05 -2.17 8.11
CA VAL A 45 -10.00 -2.59 6.69
C VAL A 45 -9.42 -3.99 6.64
N GLN A 46 -10.13 -4.92 6.01
CA GLN A 46 -9.69 -6.30 5.90
C GLN A 46 -9.66 -6.76 4.45
N LEU A 47 -8.57 -7.43 4.09
CA LEU A 47 -8.42 -8.09 2.81
C LEU A 47 -8.70 -9.58 2.95
N GLN A 48 -9.33 -10.16 1.95
CA GLN A 48 -9.40 -11.61 1.81
C GLN A 48 -8.12 -12.08 1.14
N VAL A 49 -7.37 -12.93 1.84
CA VAL A 49 -6.12 -13.52 1.36
C VAL A 49 -6.26 -15.03 1.26
N ARG A 50 -5.62 -15.61 0.25
CA ARG A 50 -5.50 -17.07 0.13
C ARG A 50 -4.24 -17.50 0.87
N LYS A 51 -4.37 -18.43 1.78
CA LYS A 51 -3.26 -19.02 2.51
C LYS A 51 -3.24 -20.52 2.26
N PHE A 52 -2.07 -21.07 1.90
CA PHE A 52 -1.93 -22.51 1.77
C PHE A 52 -1.92 -23.15 3.17
N ASP A 53 -2.80 -24.11 3.39
CA ASP A 53 -2.87 -24.88 4.63
C ASP A 53 -2.23 -26.25 4.41
N TRP A 54 -1.07 -26.44 5.01
CA TRP A 54 -0.29 -27.69 4.92
C TRP A 54 -0.98 -28.90 5.55
N GLY A 55 -1.96 -28.65 6.46
CA GLY A 55 -2.72 -29.72 7.12
C GLY A 55 -3.74 -30.40 6.22
N ILE A 56 -4.33 -29.62 5.30
CA ILE A 56 -5.33 -30.12 4.33
C ILE A 56 -4.83 -30.15 2.90
N TRP A 57 -3.58 -29.70 2.66
CA TRP A 57 -2.96 -29.58 1.33
C TRP A 57 -3.83 -28.79 0.32
N ASP A 58 -4.46 -27.73 0.79
CA ASP A 58 -5.32 -26.88 -0.03
C ASP A 58 -5.22 -25.41 0.43
N TYR A 59 -5.75 -24.50 -0.38
CA TYR A 59 -5.83 -23.09 -0.05
C TYR A 59 -7.09 -22.78 0.75
N ILE A 60 -6.90 -22.10 1.87
CA ILE A 60 -7.99 -21.52 2.65
C ILE A 60 -8.06 -20.00 2.44
N LEU A 61 -9.27 -19.47 2.52
CA LEU A 61 -9.49 -18.02 2.53
C LEU A 61 -9.46 -17.52 3.98
N SER A 62 -8.64 -16.53 4.25
CA SER A 62 -8.57 -15.84 5.54
C SER A 62 -8.72 -14.34 5.37
N TRP A 63 -8.98 -13.62 6.46
CA TRP A 63 -9.04 -12.17 6.49
C TRP A 63 -7.80 -11.62 7.17
N LYS A 64 -7.15 -10.64 6.54
CA LYS A 64 -5.97 -9.95 7.05
C LYS A 64 -6.31 -8.48 7.25
N ASP A 65 -6.03 -7.94 8.44
CA ASP A 65 -6.16 -6.51 8.71
C ASP A 65 -5.05 -5.74 8.01
N VAL A 66 -5.43 -4.60 7.40
CA VAL A 66 -4.50 -3.68 6.76
C VAL A 66 -4.78 -2.25 7.21
N TYR A 67 -3.77 -1.39 7.19
CA TYR A 67 -3.93 0.01 7.61
C TYR A 67 -4.59 0.87 6.54
N ALA A 68 -4.38 0.56 5.28
CA ALA A 68 -5.02 1.26 4.17
C ALA A 68 -5.19 0.36 2.95
N ARG A 69 -6.12 0.72 2.06
CA ARG A 69 -6.34 0.04 0.77
C ARG A 69 -6.79 1.03 -0.29
N TYR A 70 -6.19 0.93 -1.49
CA TYR A 70 -6.65 1.61 -2.69
C TYR A 70 -7.87 0.91 -3.30
N LEU A 71 -8.85 1.67 -3.74
CA LEU A 71 -10.15 1.20 -4.23
C LEU A 71 -10.64 2.08 -5.37
N ASP A 72 -10.12 1.88 -6.57
CA ASP A 72 -10.60 2.59 -7.77
C ASP A 72 -10.77 4.11 -7.53
N ASN A 73 -9.65 4.82 -7.39
CA ASN A 73 -9.56 6.26 -7.09
C ASN A 73 -10.16 6.68 -5.72
N GLN A 74 -10.20 5.74 -4.79
CA GLN A 74 -10.61 5.96 -3.40
C GLN A 74 -9.62 5.23 -2.49
N ILE A 75 -9.47 5.70 -1.25
CA ILE A 75 -8.64 5.03 -0.24
C ILE A 75 -9.49 4.78 1.00
N ALA A 76 -9.53 3.53 1.46
CA ALA A 76 -10.04 3.19 2.79
C ALA A 76 -8.88 3.14 3.78
N ILE A 77 -9.03 3.77 4.94
CA ILE A 77 -8.00 3.92 5.96
C ILE A 77 -8.53 3.40 7.29
N SER A 78 -7.82 2.45 7.87
CA SER A 78 -8.15 1.83 9.15
C SER A 78 -7.70 2.69 10.33
N ASN A 79 -8.55 2.75 11.34
CA ASN A 79 -8.18 3.28 12.65
C ASN A 79 -7.19 2.34 13.36
N VAL A 80 -6.29 2.90 14.18
CA VAL A 80 -5.29 2.12 14.94
C VAL A 80 -5.67 1.89 16.40
N ASN A 81 -6.85 2.32 16.83
CA ASN A 81 -7.35 2.21 18.21
C ASN A 81 -6.38 2.73 19.29
N LYS A 82 -5.43 3.59 18.91
CA LYS A 82 -4.48 4.26 19.78
C LYS A 82 -4.45 5.75 19.47
N SER A 83 -4.19 6.58 20.46
CA SER A 83 -3.84 7.98 20.19
C SER A 83 -2.43 8.06 19.56
N VAL A 84 -2.16 9.13 18.82
CA VAL A 84 -0.82 9.36 18.26
C VAL A 84 0.26 9.40 19.33
N ALA A 85 -0.09 9.90 20.55
CA ALA A 85 0.84 9.98 21.67
C ALA A 85 1.23 8.60 22.23
N ASP A 86 0.30 7.64 22.16
CA ASP A 86 0.48 6.29 22.72
C ASP A 86 1.15 5.32 21.71
N MET A 87 1.31 5.73 20.46
CA MET A 87 2.00 4.93 19.46
C MET A 87 3.51 5.03 19.61
N SER A 88 4.18 3.89 19.59
CA SER A 88 5.65 3.83 19.48
C SER A 88 6.14 4.40 18.14
N ALA A 89 7.42 4.74 18.06
CA ALA A 89 8.03 5.19 16.80
C ALA A 89 7.90 4.15 15.69
N GLU A 90 8.07 2.87 16.02
CA GLU A 90 7.94 1.76 15.07
C GLU A 90 6.49 1.62 14.55
N GLU A 91 5.48 1.69 15.42
CA GLU A 91 4.08 1.65 15.00
C GLU A 91 3.74 2.81 14.05
N LYS A 92 4.23 4.03 14.35
CA LYS A 92 4.06 5.19 13.47
C LYS A 92 4.75 4.98 12.12
N ARG A 93 5.96 4.43 12.13
CA ARG A 93 6.73 4.13 10.92
C ARG A 93 6.01 3.11 10.04
N VAL A 94 5.54 2.01 10.62
CA VAL A 94 4.80 0.96 9.90
C VAL A 94 3.49 1.51 9.33
N TYR A 95 2.75 2.29 10.12
CA TYR A 95 1.50 2.90 9.66
C TYR A 95 1.75 3.88 8.50
N LYS A 96 2.73 4.79 8.66
CA LYS A 96 3.17 5.72 7.62
C LYS A 96 3.54 4.98 6.34
N SER A 97 4.37 3.95 6.45
CA SER A 97 4.85 3.15 5.32
C SER A 97 3.70 2.54 4.52
N ASN A 98 2.73 1.91 5.20
CA ASN A 98 1.55 1.32 4.57
C ASN A 98 0.70 2.38 3.87
N LEU A 99 0.42 3.51 4.55
CA LEU A 99 -0.41 4.58 4.01
C LEU A 99 0.23 5.24 2.79
N GLN A 100 1.53 5.55 2.87
CA GLN A 100 2.29 6.13 1.77
C GLN A 100 2.35 5.18 0.56
N SER A 101 2.51 3.87 0.79
CA SER A 101 2.49 2.85 -0.27
C SER A 101 1.16 2.86 -1.04
N VAL A 102 0.04 2.90 -0.30
CA VAL A 102 -1.29 2.94 -0.89
C VAL A 102 -1.56 4.26 -1.62
N PHE A 103 -1.04 5.37 -1.11
CA PHE A 103 -1.12 6.64 -1.80
C PHE A 103 -0.32 6.65 -3.10
N LEU A 104 0.92 6.14 -3.09
CA LEU A 104 1.72 5.98 -4.32
C LEU A 104 1.02 5.07 -5.34
N GLU A 105 0.41 3.95 -4.89
CA GLU A 105 -0.42 3.09 -5.72
C GLU A 105 -1.54 3.89 -6.40
N SER A 106 -2.20 4.79 -5.67
CA SER A 106 -3.27 5.63 -6.21
C SER A 106 -2.76 6.63 -7.25
N LEU A 107 -1.56 7.19 -7.07
CA LEU A 107 -0.93 8.12 -8.01
C LEU A 107 -0.54 7.45 -9.33
N VAL A 108 -0.03 6.22 -9.24
CA VAL A 108 0.31 5.42 -10.42
C VAL A 108 -0.97 4.96 -11.14
N ALA A 109 -1.96 4.47 -10.40
CA ALA A 109 -3.23 4.01 -10.96
C ALA A 109 -4.05 5.13 -11.63
N SER A 110 -3.96 6.37 -11.12
CA SER A 110 -4.59 7.56 -11.72
C SER A 110 -3.78 8.21 -12.82
N ALA A 111 -2.61 7.65 -13.18
CA ALA A 111 -1.64 8.25 -14.09
C ALA A 111 -1.17 9.66 -13.68
N THR A 112 -1.26 10.02 -12.41
CA THR A 112 -0.64 11.23 -11.86
C THR A 112 0.89 11.10 -11.85
N ILE A 113 1.38 9.87 -11.64
CA ILE A 113 2.78 9.48 -11.86
C ILE A 113 2.80 8.39 -12.92
N VAL A 114 3.62 8.58 -13.95
CA VAL A 114 3.79 7.64 -15.07
C VAL A 114 5.24 7.20 -15.11
N ALA A 115 5.47 5.89 -15.32
CA ALA A 115 6.83 5.39 -15.53
C ALA A 115 7.40 5.96 -16.83
N PRO A 116 8.60 6.56 -16.82
CA PRO A 116 9.28 6.95 -18.05
C PRO A 116 9.73 5.70 -18.83
N ASP A 117 9.85 5.83 -20.17
CA ASP A 117 10.24 4.73 -21.07
C ASP A 117 11.59 4.11 -20.64
N GLU A 118 12.52 4.93 -20.17
CA GLU A 118 13.83 4.49 -19.68
C GLU A 118 13.71 3.59 -18.45
N PHE A 119 12.74 3.84 -17.56
CA PHE A 119 12.47 2.97 -16.41
C PHE A 119 11.91 1.62 -16.87
N ILE A 120 10.94 1.66 -17.78
CA ILE A 120 10.31 0.45 -18.32
C ILE A 120 11.33 -0.44 -19.04
N ALA A 121 12.29 0.16 -19.74
CA ALA A 121 13.31 -0.55 -20.51
C ALA A 121 14.34 -1.30 -19.64
N ILE A 122 14.39 -1.07 -18.32
CA ILE A 122 15.33 -1.73 -17.41
C ILE A 122 14.86 -3.14 -17.03
N SER A 123 13.55 -3.34 -16.94
CA SER A 123 12.94 -4.58 -16.43
C SER A 123 12.35 -5.45 -17.52
N ASP A 124 12.45 -6.76 -17.35
CA ASP A 124 11.86 -7.74 -18.29
C ASP A 124 10.45 -8.14 -17.84
N TYR A 125 9.44 -7.46 -18.34
CA TYR A 125 8.03 -7.74 -18.06
C TYR A 125 7.44 -8.91 -18.85
N SER A 126 8.21 -9.54 -19.73
CA SER A 126 7.73 -10.64 -20.59
C SER A 126 7.72 -11.99 -19.88
N ASN A 127 8.45 -12.11 -18.79
CA ASN A 127 8.62 -13.35 -18.04
C ASN A 127 7.91 -13.30 -16.68
N ASN A 128 7.29 -14.43 -16.31
CA ASN A 128 6.86 -14.68 -14.94
C ASN A 128 8.10 -14.86 -14.07
N VAL A 129 8.09 -14.26 -12.91
CA VAL A 129 9.18 -14.32 -11.93
C VAL A 129 8.67 -15.07 -10.71
N ASP A 130 9.23 -16.25 -10.45
CA ASP A 130 8.73 -17.15 -9.41
C ASP A 130 9.36 -16.89 -8.03
N ASP A 131 10.50 -16.17 -7.98
CA ASP A 131 11.16 -15.85 -6.71
C ASP A 131 11.84 -14.48 -6.70
N THR A 132 12.35 -14.09 -5.51
CA THR A 132 12.96 -12.79 -5.25
C THR A 132 14.29 -12.59 -6.01
N GLU A 133 15.06 -13.66 -6.22
CA GLU A 133 16.34 -13.59 -6.93
C GLU A 133 16.09 -13.42 -8.43
N GLU A 134 15.17 -14.18 -8.99
CA GLU A 134 14.74 -14.04 -10.39
C GLU A 134 14.19 -12.65 -10.67
N ALA A 135 13.35 -12.10 -9.77
CA ALA A 135 12.81 -10.75 -9.92
C ALA A 135 13.91 -9.69 -9.97
N ARG A 136 14.92 -9.79 -9.10
CA ARG A 136 16.07 -8.88 -9.11
C ARG A 136 16.90 -9.00 -10.39
N ASN A 137 17.11 -10.21 -10.86
CA ASN A 137 17.85 -10.46 -12.10
C ASN A 137 17.11 -9.94 -13.32
N ALA A 138 15.77 -9.92 -13.28
CA ALA A 138 14.90 -9.33 -14.30
C ALA A 138 14.78 -7.79 -14.19
N GLY A 139 15.45 -7.17 -13.24
CA GLY A 139 15.49 -5.70 -13.07
C GLY A 139 14.43 -5.13 -12.12
N PHE A 140 13.59 -5.95 -11.50
CA PHE A 140 12.51 -5.46 -10.64
C PHE A 140 12.97 -5.00 -9.26
N VAL A 141 12.35 -3.93 -8.76
CA VAL A 141 12.49 -3.47 -7.39
C VAL A 141 11.37 -4.05 -6.54
N LEU A 142 11.73 -4.91 -5.58
CA LEU A 142 10.77 -5.48 -4.65
C LEU A 142 10.49 -4.50 -3.51
N ASN A 143 9.22 -4.21 -3.25
CA ASN A 143 8.80 -3.39 -2.11
C ASN A 143 8.96 -4.19 -0.81
N PRO A 144 9.86 -3.78 0.12
CA PRO A 144 10.10 -4.52 1.36
C PRO A 144 8.92 -4.46 2.36
N THR A 145 7.94 -3.57 2.13
CA THR A 145 6.77 -3.41 3.02
C THR A 145 5.55 -4.18 2.55
N MET A 146 5.54 -4.67 1.33
CA MET A 146 4.50 -5.56 0.85
C MET A 146 4.83 -6.98 1.31
N ASP A 147 3.94 -7.58 2.10
CA ASP A 147 3.88 -9.03 2.22
C ASP A 147 3.51 -9.56 0.83
N TYR A 148 4.52 -9.99 0.10
CA TYR A 148 4.32 -10.71 -1.16
C TYR A 148 3.68 -12.06 -0.88
N GLU A 149 2.39 -12.09 -0.59
CA GLU A 149 1.59 -13.19 -1.04
C GLU A 149 1.40 -12.92 -2.53
N TRP A 150 2.26 -13.52 -3.34
CA TRP A 150 2.23 -13.48 -4.79
C TRP A 150 0.78 -13.64 -5.23
N SER A 151 0.28 -12.65 -5.95
CA SER A 151 -0.99 -12.84 -6.62
C SER A 151 -0.79 -14.03 -7.55
N ILE A 152 -1.75 -14.92 -7.61
CA ILE A 152 -1.71 -16.17 -8.37
C ILE A 152 -1.39 -15.94 -9.86
N ASP A 153 -1.46 -14.72 -10.31
CA ASP A 153 -1.18 -14.31 -11.68
C ASP A 153 0.27 -13.85 -11.91
N GLY A 154 1.13 -13.93 -10.91
CA GLY A 154 2.61 -13.93 -10.99
C GLY A 154 3.31 -12.84 -11.81
N ASN A 155 2.57 -12.04 -12.55
CA ASN A 155 3.14 -11.06 -13.48
C ASN A 155 3.41 -9.75 -12.77
N MET A 156 4.69 -9.37 -12.71
CA MET A 156 5.05 -7.99 -12.41
C MET A 156 4.57 -7.10 -13.55
N THR A 157 3.75 -6.13 -13.22
CA THR A 157 3.31 -5.09 -14.15
C THR A 157 4.19 -3.85 -13.99
N GLU A 158 4.28 -3.03 -15.04
CA GLU A 158 4.97 -1.73 -15.00
C GLU A 158 4.51 -0.88 -13.81
N SER A 159 3.19 -0.89 -13.52
CA SER A 159 2.61 -0.15 -12.40
C SER A 159 3.06 -0.69 -11.05
N ASN A 160 3.14 -2.02 -10.88
CA ASN A 160 3.58 -2.64 -9.63
C ASN A 160 5.07 -2.39 -9.39
N ASP A 161 5.90 -2.47 -10.43
CA ASP A 161 7.34 -2.21 -10.36
C ASP A 161 7.61 -0.73 -10.04
N LEU A 162 6.93 0.20 -10.72
CA LEU A 162 7.04 1.62 -10.42
C LEU A 162 6.62 1.92 -8.98
N ASN A 163 5.52 1.35 -8.50
CA ASN A 163 5.07 1.53 -7.12
C ASN A 163 6.10 0.99 -6.12
N ALA A 164 6.67 -0.18 -6.38
CA ALA A 164 7.74 -0.76 -5.56
C ALA A 164 8.98 0.14 -5.52
N TYR A 165 9.39 0.69 -6.66
CA TYR A 165 10.51 1.62 -6.76
C TYR A 165 10.26 2.90 -5.96
N LEU A 166 9.13 3.56 -6.16
CA LEU A 166 8.75 4.78 -5.42
C LEU A 166 8.67 4.52 -3.91
N ALA A 167 8.07 3.41 -3.51
CA ALA A 167 8.01 3.00 -2.11
C ALA A 167 9.41 2.80 -1.52
N SER A 168 10.35 2.24 -2.27
CA SER A 168 11.74 2.06 -1.83
C SER A 168 12.47 3.38 -1.58
N LEU A 169 12.13 4.44 -2.32
CA LEU A 169 12.67 5.78 -2.11
C LEU A 169 12.10 6.46 -0.86
N VAL A 170 10.80 6.34 -0.65
CA VAL A 170 10.09 7.00 0.47
C VAL A 170 10.43 6.36 1.82
N PHE A 171 10.67 5.05 1.87
CA PHE A 171 10.82 4.32 3.14
C PHE A 171 12.28 4.14 3.59
N ARG A 172 13.25 4.49 2.76
CA ARG A 172 14.68 4.44 3.14
C ARG A 172 15.17 5.67 3.88
N THR A 173 14.37 6.71 3.97
CA THR A 173 14.60 7.93 4.76
C THR A 173 13.83 7.87 6.07
#